data_725fd075f46a9c77efb17bf65af39fc4
#
_entry.id   725fd075f46a9c77efb17bf65af39fc4
#
_cell.length_a   1.000
_cell.length_b   1.000
_cell.length_c   1.000
_cell.angle_alpha   90.00
_cell.angle_beta   90.00
_cell.angle_gamma   90.00
#
_symmetry.space_group_name_H-M   'P 1'
#
loop_
_entity.id
_entity.type
_entity.pdbx_description
1 polymer ?
#
loop_
_entity_poly.entity_id
_entity_poly.type
_entity_poly.pdbx_seq_one_letter_code
_entity_poly.pdbx_strand_id
1 'polypeptide(L)'
;NGVPVYAIHAGAQEVLQLELVFYAGNFYESQKGIAAATNFLLKNGTEQRSAFQINEDFEYYGAYCNRACYNETAVISLHTLSKHTDKLLPVLEDMISNSTMPEEELSIYKQNAKQRLTVNLKKSEFVADRLINGYLYGTSHPYGTSNNTDDIEAIPVDQVRAFYDRYYRNGQCAIFVAGHLPANLIESMNRTLGGLKLS
;
A
#
# COMPACT_ATOMS: atom_id res chain seq x y z
N ASN A 1 6.21 -11.87 -15.71
CA ASN A 1 5.78 -12.48 -14.45
C ASN A 1 4.31 -12.94 -14.42
N GLY A 2 3.49 -12.60 -15.41
CA GLY A 2 2.08 -13.02 -15.47
C GLY A 2 1.09 -12.13 -14.71
N VAL A 3 1.54 -11.04 -14.12
CA VAL A 3 0.65 -10.06 -13.44
C VAL A 3 -0.31 -9.43 -14.45
N PRO A 4 -1.64 -9.49 -14.23
CA PRO A 4 -2.60 -8.89 -15.14
C PRO A 4 -2.52 -7.36 -15.10
N VAL A 5 -2.55 -6.74 -16.30
CA VAL A 5 -2.54 -5.29 -16.47
C VAL A 5 -3.81 -4.87 -17.21
N TYR A 6 -4.58 -4.00 -16.58
CA TYR A 6 -5.79 -3.41 -17.14
C TYR A 6 -5.53 -1.94 -17.46
N ALA A 7 -5.56 -1.57 -18.73
CA ALA A 7 -5.18 -0.25 -19.20
C ALA A 7 -6.34 0.46 -19.91
N ILE A 8 -6.60 1.70 -19.54
CA ILE A 8 -7.61 2.57 -20.17
C ILE A 8 -6.92 3.86 -20.64
N HIS A 9 -6.75 4.00 -21.95
CA HIS A 9 -6.26 5.26 -22.52
C HIS A 9 -7.42 6.23 -22.68
N ALA A 10 -7.43 7.31 -21.86
CA ALA A 10 -8.49 8.32 -21.86
C ALA A 10 -7.97 9.66 -21.30
N GLY A 11 -8.69 10.72 -21.61
CA GLY A 11 -8.39 12.05 -21.10
C GLY A 11 -7.53 12.89 -22.03
N ALA A 12 -7.74 14.22 -21.96
CA ALA A 12 -7.02 15.23 -22.76
C ALA A 12 -5.74 15.73 -22.07
N GLN A 13 -5.59 15.50 -20.77
CA GLN A 13 -4.44 15.93 -19.99
C GLN A 13 -3.38 14.83 -19.97
N GLU A 14 -2.11 15.23 -20.04
CA GLU A 14 -0.95 14.30 -19.98
C GLU A 14 -0.67 13.82 -18.56
N VAL A 15 -1.67 13.23 -17.93
CA VAL A 15 -1.59 12.63 -16.60
C VAL A 15 -2.06 11.18 -16.65
N LEU A 16 -1.52 10.36 -15.77
CA LEU A 16 -1.99 9.00 -15.57
C LEU A 16 -2.06 8.65 -14.07
N GLN A 17 -2.91 7.70 -13.78
CA GLN A 17 -2.98 7.00 -12.49
C GLN A 17 -2.61 5.54 -12.73
N LEU A 18 -1.71 5.02 -11.92
CA LEU A 18 -1.32 3.62 -11.89
C LEU A 18 -1.61 3.08 -10.49
N GLU A 19 -2.33 1.98 -10.40
CA GLU A 19 -2.63 1.29 -9.15
C GLU A 19 -2.10 -0.14 -9.18
N LEU A 20 -1.35 -0.48 -8.15
CA LEU A 20 -0.92 -1.84 -7.84
C LEU A 20 -1.84 -2.35 -6.73
N VAL A 21 -2.68 -3.30 -7.05
CA VAL A 21 -3.68 -3.88 -6.13
C VAL A 21 -3.19 -5.26 -5.70
N PHE A 22 -2.79 -5.38 -4.44
CA PHE A 22 -2.31 -6.61 -3.82
C PHE A 22 -3.43 -7.29 -3.04
N TYR A 23 -3.49 -8.61 -3.03
CA TYR A 23 -4.32 -9.39 -2.11
C TYR A 23 -3.62 -9.47 -0.74
N ALA A 24 -3.59 -8.33 -0.06
CA ALA A 24 -2.81 -8.08 1.16
C ALA A 24 -3.59 -7.25 2.19
N GLY A 25 -4.90 -7.45 2.27
CA GLY A 25 -5.76 -6.75 3.22
C GLY A 25 -5.82 -7.42 4.60
N ASN A 26 -6.65 -6.87 5.49
CA ASN A 26 -6.83 -7.35 6.86
C ASN A 26 -7.31 -8.80 6.93
N PHE A 27 -7.96 -9.30 5.86
CA PHE A 27 -8.43 -10.69 5.77
C PHE A 27 -7.28 -11.70 5.90
N TYR A 28 -6.09 -11.32 5.48
CA TYR A 28 -4.92 -12.21 5.42
C TYR A 28 -3.98 -12.06 6.62
N GLU A 29 -4.25 -11.12 7.54
CA GLU A 29 -3.37 -10.89 8.69
C GLU A 29 -3.54 -11.95 9.78
N SER A 30 -2.43 -12.34 10.40
CA SER A 30 -2.41 -13.26 11.55
C SER A 30 -2.74 -12.57 12.87
N GLN A 31 -2.52 -11.28 12.94
CA GLN A 31 -2.80 -10.41 14.07
C GLN A 31 -3.28 -9.06 13.56
N LYS A 32 -4.23 -8.47 14.27
CA LYS A 32 -4.85 -7.19 13.90
C LYS A 32 -3.84 -6.08 13.69
N GLY A 33 -3.98 -5.38 12.57
CA GLY A 33 -3.21 -4.19 12.22
C GLY A 33 -1.90 -4.46 11.47
N ILE A 34 -1.48 -5.71 11.29
CA ILE A 34 -0.27 -6.05 10.55
C ILE A 34 -0.38 -5.60 9.08
N ALA A 35 -1.50 -5.88 8.42
CA ALA A 35 -1.70 -5.52 7.01
C ALA A 35 -1.58 -4.00 6.79
N ALA A 36 -2.25 -3.20 7.63
CA ALA A 36 -2.22 -1.75 7.55
C ALA A 36 -0.83 -1.18 7.88
N ALA A 37 -0.14 -1.73 8.90
CA ALA A 37 1.23 -1.34 9.24
C ALA A 37 2.20 -1.64 8.10
N THR A 38 2.12 -2.85 7.52
CA THR A 38 2.97 -3.26 6.40
C THR A 38 2.76 -2.34 5.19
N ASN A 39 1.50 -2.08 4.81
CA ASN A 39 1.18 -1.18 3.70
C ASN A 39 1.73 0.23 3.95
N PHE A 40 1.62 0.73 5.17
CA PHE A 40 2.21 2.02 5.53
C PHE A 40 3.73 2.03 5.36
N LEU A 41 4.43 1.00 5.80
CA LEU A 41 5.88 0.95 5.82
C LEU A 41 6.53 0.78 4.45
N LEU A 42 5.81 0.38 3.41
CA LEU A 42 6.35 0.24 2.06
C LEU A 42 7.08 1.50 1.53
N LYS A 43 6.66 2.68 1.96
CA LYS A 43 7.24 3.98 1.56
C LYS A 43 8.21 4.53 2.61
N ASN A 44 8.51 3.77 3.65
CA ASN A 44 9.28 4.26 4.80
C ASN A 44 10.71 3.72 4.86
N GLY A 45 11.27 3.35 3.73
CA GLY A 45 12.66 2.95 3.57
C GLY A 45 12.83 1.63 2.82
N THR A 46 13.80 1.62 1.93
CA THR A 46 14.27 0.45 1.18
C THR A 46 15.74 0.20 1.46
N GLU A 47 16.31 -0.86 0.89
CA GLU A 47 17.76 -1.09 0.95
C GLU A 47 18.57 0.02 0.25
N GLN A 48 17.94 0.76 -0.69
CA GLN A 48 18.61 1.76 -1.53
C GLN A 48 18.23 3.20 -1.17
N ARG A 49 17.09 3.42 -0.51
CA ARG A 49 16.51 4.74 -0.25
C ARG A 49 15.98 4.87 1.15
N SER A 50 16.27 5.97 1.80
CA SER A 50 15.57 6.37 3.02
C SER A 50 14.12 6.79 2.72
N ALA A 51 13.27 6.87 3.75
CA ALA A 51 11.91 7.41 3.62
C ALA A 51 11.89 8.82 3.01
N PHE A 52 12.85 9.66 3.39
CA PHE A 52 13.00 11.01 2.84
C PHE A 52 13.28 10.98 1.32
N GLN A 53 14.25 10.17 0.89
CA GLN A 53 14.61 10.05 -0.53
C GLN A 53 13.45 9.50 -1.39
N ILE A 54 12.68 8.53 -0.88
CA ILE A 54 11.50 8.03 -1.58
C ILE A 54 10.47 9.15 -1.78
N ASN A 55 10.22 9.96 -0.76
CA ASN A 55 9.30 11.09 -0.86
C ASN A 55 9.83 12.16 -1.82
N GLU A 56 11.12 12.51 -1.72
CA GLU A 56 11.79 13.47 -2.59
C GLU A 56 11.72 13.04 -4.07
N ASP A 57 11.94 11.74 -4.37
CA ASP A 57 11.83 11.22 -5.74
C ASP A 57 10.43 11.43 -6.34
N PHE A 58 9.35 11.22 -5.56
CA PHE A 58 7.99 11.51 -6.05
C PHE A 58 7.73 13.01 -6.17
N GLU A 59 8.10 13.80 -5.18
CA GLU A 59 7.85 15.24 -5.13
C GLU A 59 8.61 15.98 -6.22
N TYR A 60 9.85 15.58 -6.54
CA TYR A 60 10.67 16.16 -7.60
C TYR A 60 9.97 16.11 -8.96
N TYR A 61 9.23 15.04 -9.25
CA TYR A 61 8.46 14.92 -10.49
C TYR A 61 7.01 15.40 -10.36
N GLY A 62 6.63 16.03 -9.25
CA GLY A 62 5.26 16.45 -8.97
C GLY A 62 4.27 15.28 -8.92
N ALA A 63 4.74 14.10 -8.56
CA ALA A 63 3.94 12.90 -8.47
C ALA A 63 3.41 12.70 -7.05
N TYR A 64 2.27 12.02 -6.96
CA TYR A 64 1.65 11.66 -5.70
C TYR A 64 1.53 10.14 -5.58
N CYS A 65 2.23 9.58 -4.59
CA CYS A 65 2.17 8.15 -4.29
C CYS A 65 1.43 7.92 -2.97
N ASN A 66 0.24 7.33 -3.05
CA ASN A 66 -0.59 7.00 -1.91
C ASN A 66 -0.64 5.49 -1.67
N ARG A 67 -1.03 5.09 -0.46
CA ARG A 67 -1.20 3.70 -0.02
C ARG A 67 -2.48 3.58 0.78
N ALA A 68 -3.23 2.52 0.53
CA ALA A 68 -4.46 2.20 1.25
C ALA A 68 -4.50 0.69 1.56
N CYS A 69 -5.02 0.35 2.72
CA CYS A 69 -5.27 -1.04 3.11
C CYS A 69 -6.76 -1.19 3.40
N TYR A 70 -7.37 -2.18 2.76
CA TYR A 70 -8.78 -2.54 2.89
C TYR A 70 -8.92 -3.94 3.47
N ASN A 71 -10.12 -4.47 3.49
CA ASN A 71 -10.37 -5.79 4.07
C ASN A 71 -9.67 -6.92 3.29
N GLU A 72 -9.76 -6.93 1.96
CA GLU A 72 -9.16 -7.99 1.13
C GLU A 72 -7.92 -7.53 0.38
N THR A 73 -7.82 -6.23 0.08
CA THR A 73 -6.77 -5.69 -0.78
C THR A 73 -5.99 -4.58 -0.11
N ALA A 74 -4.77 -4.41 -0.57
CA ALA A 74 -3.97 -3.24 -0.30
C ALA A 74 -3.52 -2.62 -1.61
N VAL A 75 -3.52 -1.30 -1.68
CA VAL A 75 -3.31 -0.56 -2.93
C VAL A 75 -2.15 0.41 -2.78
N ILE A 76 -1.31 0.46 -3.79
CA ILE A 76 -0.34 1.55 -4.01
C ILE A 76 -0.80 2.30 -5.25
N SER A 77 -1.14 3.59 -5.09
CA SER A 77 -1.61 4.44 -6.18
C SER A 77 -0.55 5.49 -6.51
N LEU A 78 -0.14 5.55 -7.76
CA LEU A 78 0.73 6.60 -8.31
C LEU A 78 -0.06 7.50 -9.25
N HIS A 79 -0.08 8.80 -8.95
CA HIS A 79 -0.59 9.84 -9.85
C HIS A 79 0.61 10.66 -10.36
N THR A 80 0.77 10.76 -11.67
CA THR A 80 1.92 11.46 -12.26
C THR A 80 1.62 12.01 -13.65
N LEU A 81 2.46 12.95 -14.10
CA LEU A 81 2.50 13.31 -15.52
C LEU A 81 3.01 12.10 -16.32
N SER A 82 2.37 11.83 -17.47
CA SER A 82 2.67 10.69 -18.34
C SER A 82 4.17 10.60 -18.71
N LYS A 83 4.82 11.73 -18.97
CA LYS A 83 6.26 11.83 -19.32
C LYS A 83 7.22 11.41 -18.20
N HIS A 84 6.77 11.36 -16.95
CA HIS A 84 7.61 11.04 -15.80
C HIS A 84 7.44 9.58 -15.32
N THR A 85 6.56 8.82 -15.94
CA THR A 85 6.27 7.42 -15.55
C THR A 85 7.52 6.56 -15.52
N ASP A 86 8.37 6.64 -16.56
CA ASP A 86 9.63 5.85 -16.66
C ASP A 86 10.64 6.15 -15.53
N LYS A 87 10.56 7.34 -14.91
CA LYS A 87 11.41 7.72 -13.78
C LYS A 87 10.91 7.23 -12.46
N LEU A 88 9.59 7.03 -12.35
CA LEU A 88 8.92 6.67 -11.09
C LEU A 88 8.66 5.17 -10.94
N LEU A 89 8.56 4.41 -12.05
CA LEU A 89 8.42 2.96 -12.00
C LEU A 89 9.56 2.26 -11.23
N PRO A 90 10.86 2.64 -11.38
CA PRO A 90 11.93 2.06 -10.56
C PRO A 90 11.81 2.35 -9.06
N VAL A 91 11.20 3.47 -8.67
CA VAL A 91 10.96 3.78 -7.26
C VAL A 91 9.87 2.86 -6.69
N LEU A 92 8.79 2.62 -7.46
CA LEU A 92 7.75 1.65 -7.09
C LEU A 92 8.31 0.23 -7.01
N GLU A 93 9.13 -0.18 -7.98
CA GLU A 93 9.79 -1.49 -7.96
C GLU A 93 10.63 -1.67 -6.68
N ASP A 94 11.43 -0.68 -6.33
CA ASP A 94 12.27 -0.70 -5.14
C ASP A 94 11.45 -0.78 -3.85
N MET A 95 10.33 -0.04 -3.75
CA MET A 95 9.40 -0.13 -2.63
C MET A 95 8.79 -1.53 -2.47
N ILE A 96 8.51 -2.23 -3.58
CA ILE A 96 7.89 -3.55 -3.55
C ILE A 96 8.93 -4.64 -3.29
N SER A 97 10.12 -4.53 -3.86
CA SER A 97 11.16 -5.57 -3.80
C SER A 97 12.05 -5.48 -2.57
N ASN A 98 12.37 -4.26 -2.13
CA ASN A 98 13.49 -3.98 -1.23
C ASN A 98 13.11 -3.18 0.01
N SER A 99 11.82 -3.06 0.35
CA SER A 99 11.43 -2.38 1.58
C SER A 99 12.00 -3.10 2.81
N THR A 100 12.62 -2.34 3.70
CA THR A 100 13.32 -2.88 4.88
C THR A 100 12.41 -3.04 6.10
N MET A 101 11.18 -2.50 6.04
CA MET A 101 10.26 -2.49 7.17
C MET A 101 10.94 -2.07 8.48
N PRO A 102 11.43 -0.81 8.57
CA PRO A 102 12.26 -0.37 9.70
C PRO A 102 11.46 -0.36 11.00
N GLU A 103 12.05 -0.86 12.09
CA GLU A 103 11.40 -0.92 13.39
C GLU A 103 11.13 0.48 13.98
N GLU A 104 12.01 1.44 13.72
CA GLU A 104 11.82 2.83 14.13
C GLU A 104 10.59 3.45 13.46
N GLU A 105 10.40 3.21 12.16
CA GLU A 105 9.24 3.67 11.41
C GLU A 105 7.95 2.98 11.85
N LEU A 106 8.03 1.69 12.23
CA LEU A 106 6.91 0.97 12.83
C LEU A 106 6.51 1.61 14.17
N SER A 107 7.46 2.02 14.98
CA SER A 107 7.22 2.69 16.26
C SER A 107 6.49 4.04 16.05
N ILE A 108 6.93 4.82 15.07
CA ILE A 108 6.27 6.08 14.66
C ILE A 108 4.85 5.80 14.16
N TYR A 109 4.69 4.77 13.31
CA TYR A 109 3.36 4.35 12.84
C TYR A 109 2.42 4.02 14.00
N LYS A 110 2.86 3.20 14.97
CA LYS A 110 2.07 2.81 16.14
C LYS A 110 1.60 4.03 16.93
N GLN A 111 2.50 4.96 17.22
CA GLN A 111 2.19 6.17 17.95
C GLN A 111 1.11 6.99 17.22
N ASN A 112 1.31 7.24 15.93
CA ASN A 112 0.38 8.00 15.11
C ASN A 112 -0.98 7.29 14.94
N ALA A 113 -0.97 5.96 14.76
CA ALA A 113 -2.18 5.16 14.62
C ALA A 113 -3.02 5.14 15.90
N LYS A 114 -2.39 5.00 17.08
CA LYS A 114 -3.07 5.08 18.40
C LYS A 114 -3.69 6.45 18.61
N GLN A 115 -2.95 7.52 18.32
CA GLN A 115 -3.46 8.88 18.45
C GLN A 115 -4.67 9.12 17.54
N ARG A 116 -4.56 8.72 16.27
CA ARG A 116 -5.64 8.82 15.27
C ARG A 116 -6.88 8.02 15.69
N LEU A 117 -6.69 6.79 16.20
CA LEU A 117 -7.77 5.96 16.72
C LEU A 117 -8.47 6.63 17.91
N THR A 118 -7.71 7.14 18.87
CA THR A 118 -8.25 7.84 20.05
C THR A 118 -9.10 9.05 19.65
N VAL A 119 -8.68 9.83 18.66
CA VAL A 119 -9.45 10.97 18.13
C VAL A 119 -10.71 10.49 17.42
N ASN A 120 -10.61 9.44 16.58
CA ASN A 120 -11.75 8.93 15.81
C ASN A 120 -12.81 8.26 16.70
N LEU A 121 -12.42 7.62 17.79
CA LEU A 121 -13.37 7.02 18.76
C LEU A 121 -14.27 8.06 19.46
N LYS A 122 -13.97 9.35 19.34
CA LYS A 122 -14.83 10.44 19.81
C LYS A 122 -15.91 10.83 18.79
N LYS A 123 -15.85 10.31 17.57
CA LYS A 123 -16.80 10.58 16.49
C LYS A 123 -17.87 9.49 16.46
N SER A 124 -19.13 9.86 16.62
CA SER A 124 -20.26 8.91 16.65
C SER A 124 -20.35 8.07 15.38
N GLU A 125 -20.12 8.67 14.21
CA GLU A 125 -20.12 8.00 12.92
C GLU A 125 -19.08 6.88 12.87
N PHE A 126 -17.84 7.15 13.28
CA PHE A 126 -16.77 6.16 13.31
C PHE A 126 -17.09 4.98 14.26
N VAL A 127 -17.69 5.29 15.41
CA VAL A 127 -18.11 4.26 16.39
C VAL A 127 -19.26 3.42 15.81
N ALA A 128 -20.22 4.07 15.17
CA ALA A 128 -21.37 3.40 14.56
C ALA A 128 -20.94 2.41 13.46
N ASP A 129 -20.03 2.81 12.57
CA ASP A 129 -19.48 1.94 11.52
C ASP A 129 -18.81 0.69 12.09
N ARG A 130 -18.03 0.84 13.16
CA ARG A 130 -17.39 -0.28 13.85
C ARG A 130 -18.41 -1.24 14.46
N LEU A 131 -19.44 -0.70 15.08
CA LEU A 131 -20.51 -1.49 15.70
C LEU A 131 -21.34 -2.24 14.66
N ILE A 132 -21.76 -1.58 13.59
CA ILE A 132 -22.53 -2.19 12.50
C ILE A 132 -21.78 -3.35 11.90
N ASN A 133 -20.50 -3.20 11.58
CA ASN A 133 -19.68 -4.28 11.03
C ASN A 133 -19.55 -5.45 12.02
N GLY A 134 -19.35 -5.17 13.29
CA GLY A 134 -19.31 -6.18 14.34
C GLY A 134 -20.64 -6.95 14.49
N TYR A 135 -21.79 -6.28 14.35
CA TYR A 135 -23.11 -6.92 14.38
C TYR A 135 -23.41 -7.74 13.13
N LEU A 136 -23.01 -7.27 11.95
CA LEU A 136 -23.30 -7.96 10.68
C LEU A 136 -22.43 -9.18 10.47
N TYR A 137 -21.15 -9.10 10.77
CA TYR A 137 -20.16 -10.15 10.44
C TYR A 137 -19.70 -10.94 11.68
N GLY A 138 -19.93 -10.42 12.89
CA GLY A 138 -19.37 -10.97 14.12
C GLY A 138 -17.93 -10.46 14.37
N THR A 139 -17.55 -10.33 15.63
CA THR A 139 -16.25 -9.76 16.05
C THR A 139 -15.03 -10.65 15.75
N SER A 140 -15.25 -11.91 15.41
CA SER A 140 -14.21 -12.87 15.01
C SER A 140 -13.96 -12.88 13.50
N HIS A 141 -14.89 -12.34 12.70
CA HIS A 141 -14.74 -12.27 11.26
C HIS A 141 -13.86 -11.05 10.88
N PRO A 142 -12.94 -11.15 9.88
CA PRO A 142 -12.09 -10.02 9.48
C PRO A 142 -12.84 -8.72 9.16
N TYR A 143 -14.06 -8.79 8.64
CA TYR A 143 -14.88 -7.61 8.34
C TYR A 143 -15.55 -6.99 9.57
N GLY A 144 -15.82 -7.78 10.59
CA GLY A 144 -16.45 -7.31 11.83
C GLY A 144 -15.46 -6.99 12.94
N THR A 145 -14.18 -7.35 12.75
CA THR A 145 -13.14 -7.06 13.74
C THR A 145 -12.70 -5.59 13.65
N SER A 146 -12.26 -5.06 14.78
CA SER A 146 -11.73 -3.69 14.86
C SER A 146 -10.55 -3.65 15.80
N ASN A 147 -9.53 -2.87 15.44
CA ASN A 147 -8.35 -2.68 16.26
C ASN A 147 -8.64 -1.78 17.46
N ASN A 148 -8.04 -2.06 18.59
CA ASN A 148 -7.91 -1.16 19.73
C ASN A 148 -6.47 -0.65 19.86
N THR A 149 -6.17 0.17 20.87
CA THR A 149 -4.83 0.73 21.10
C THR A 149 -3.81 -0.31 21.47
N ASP A 150 -4.22 -1.37 22.17
CA ASP A 150 -3.35 -2.46 22.61
C ASP A 150 -3.00 -3.38 21.44
N ASP A 151 -3.96 -3.65 20.54
CA ASP A 151 -3.72 -4.37 19.29
C ASP A 151 -2.64 -3.65 18.45
N ILE A 152 -2.72 -2.32 18.34
CA ILE A 152 -1.74 -1.52 17.59
C ILE A 152 -0.36 -1.57 18.27
N GLU A 153 -0.30 -1.44 19.60
CA GLU A 153 0.96 -1.51 20.34
C GLU A 153 1.64 -2.86 20.20
N ALA A 154 0.85 -3.93 20.20
CA ALA A 154 1.32 -5.30 20.15
C ALA A 154 1.83 -5.76 18.77
N ILE A 155 1.74 -4.95 17.70
CA ILE A 155 2.19 -5.34 16.35
C ILE A 155 3.71 -5.64 16.36
N PRO A 156 4.13 -6.89 16.08
CA PRO A 156 5.55 -7.23 16.09
C PRO A 156 6.19 -7.01 14.72
N VAL A 157 7.39 -6.47 14.69
CA VAL A 157 8.10 -6.16 13.44
C VAL A 157 8.37 -7.40 12.59
N ASP A 158 8.63 -8.53 13.21
CA ASP A 158 8.88 -9.79 12.48
C ASP A 158 7.68 -10.27 11.70
N GLN A 159 6.48 -10.10 12.25
CA GLN A 159 5.24 -10.43 11.54
C GLN A 159 4.94 -9.43 10.41
N VAL A 160 5.28 -8.16 10.57
CA VAL A 160 5.20 -7.16 9.50
C VAL A 160 6.13 -7.54 8.34
N ARG A 161 7.38 -7.95 8.64
CA ARG A 161 8.35 -8.42 7.63
C ARG A 161 7.87 -9.70 6.93
N ALA A 162 7.34 -10.66 7.69
CA ALA A 162 6.80 -11.90 7.14
C ALA A 162 5.57 -11.63 6.25
N PHE A 163 4.69 -10.70 6.63
CA PHE A 163 3.54 -10.29 5.84
C PHE A 163 3.97 -9.60 4.54
N TYR A 164 4.95 -8.68 4.61
CA TYR A 164 5.53 -8.05 3.44
C TYR A 164 6.12 -9.07 2.47
N ASP A 165 6.96 -9.99 2.95
CA ASP A 165 7.58 -11.01 2.11
C ASP A 165 6.55 -11.89 1.41
N ARG A 166 5.50 -12.30 2.13
CA ARG A 166 4.47 -13.18 1.61
C ARG A 166 3.53 -12.51 0.61
N TYR A 167 3.06 -11.29 0.90
CA TYR A 167 1.93 -10.68 0.19
C TYR A 167 2.32 -9.55 -0.76
N TYR A 168 3.52 -8.96 -0.61
CA TYR A 168 4.01 -7.91 -1.50
C TYR A 168 5.19 -8.36 -2.36
N ARG A 169 6.18 -9.06 -1.82
CA ARG A 169 7.32 -9.55 -2.61
C ARG A 169 7.00 -10.79 -3.44
N ASN A 170 6.21 -11.71 -2.88
CA ASN A 170 5.86 -13.00 -3.49
C ASN A 170 4.34 -13.21 -3.57
N GLY A 171 3.56 -12.13 -3.58
CA GLY A 171 2.11 -12.17 -3.51
C GLY A 171 1.43 -12.11 -4.87
N GLN A 172 0.11 -12.01 -4.81
CA GLN A 172 -0.74 -11.78 -5.97
C GLN A 172 -1.02 -10.29 -6.14
N CYS A 173 -0.93 -9.81 -7.38
CA CYS A 173 -1.14 -8.42 -7.73
C CYS A 173 -1.88 -8.27 -9.04
N ALA A 174 -2.72 -7.25 -9.16
CA ALA A 174 -3.26 -6.77 -10.42
C ALA A 174 -2.88 -5.30 -10.59
N ILE A 175 -2.57 -4.89 -11.82
CA ILE A 175 -2.18 -3.52 -12.13
C ILE A 175 -3.30 -2.86 -12.95
N PHE A 176 -3.74 -1.70 -12.48
CA PHE A 176 -4.70 -0.86 -13.21
C PHE A 176 -4.01 0.44 -13.59
N VAL A 177 -4.17 0.86 -14.84
CA VAL A 177 -3.62 2.13 -15.30
C VAL A 177 -4.64 2.85 -16.17
N ALA A 178 -4.88 4.12 -15.88
CA ALA A 178 -5.82 4.95 -16.59
C ALA A 178 -5.27 6.37 -16.80
N GLY A 179 -5.64 7.00 -17.91
CA GLY A 179 -5.22 8.35 -18.25
C GLY A 179 -4.59 8.44 -19.62
N HIS A 180 -3.74 9.44 -19.84
CA HIS A 180 -2.97 9.57 -21.08
C HIS A 180 -1.74 8.65 -21.04
N LEU A 181 -1.89 7.45 -21.60
CA LEU A 181 -0.86 6.41 -21.53
C LEU A 181 0.23 6.65 -22.56
N PRO A 182 1.53 6.73 -22.16
CA PRO A 182 2.65 6.75 -23.10
C PRO A 182 2.68 5.48 -23.96
N ALA A 183 3.09 5.60 -25.23
CA ALA A 183 3.13 4.46 -26.16
C ALA A 183 4.04 3.31 -25.67
N ASN A 184 5.11 3.64 -24.94
CA ASN A 184 6.08 2.69 -24.38
C ASN A 184 5.75 2.21 -22.95
N LEU A 185 4.57 2.55 -22.41
CA LEU A 185 4.23 2.27 -21.01
C LEU A 185 4.38 0.79 -20.64
N ILE A 186 3.80 -0.11 -21.45
CA ILE A 186 3.84 -1.56 -21.18
C ILE A 186 5.28 -2.09 -21.24
N GLU A 187 6.09 -1.60 -22.17
CA GLU A 187 7.51 -1.95 -22.24
C GLU A 187 8.27 -1.51 -20.99
N SER A 188 8.05 -0.27 -20.57
CA SER A 188 8.66 0.27 -19.35
C SER A 188 8.23 -0.47 -18.09
N MET A 189 6.95 -0.81 -17.97
CA MET A 189 6.44 -1.65 -16.88
C MET A 189 7.08 -3.04 -16.90
N ASN A 190 7.20 -3.67 -18.06
CA ASN A 190 7.85 -4.98 -18.17
C ASN A 190 9.33 -4.93 -17.78
N ARG A 191 10.04 -3.88 -18.14
CA ARG A 191 11.46 -3.71 -17.80
C ARG A 191 11.71 -3.55 -16.30
N THR A 192 10.78 -2.91 -15.57
CA THR A 192 10.87 -2.65 -14.13
C THR A 192 10.06 -3.68 -13.34
N LEU A 193 8.74 -3.59 -13.36
CA LEU A 193 7.84 -4.42 -12.57
C LEU A 193 7.77 -5.89 -13.06
N GLY A 194 8.16 -6.15 -14.32
CA GLY A 194 8.17 -7.49 -14.88
C GLY A 194 9.15 -8.46 -14.23
N GLY A 195 10.17 -7.95 -13.54
CA GLY A 195 11.14 -8.74 -12.74
C GLY A 195 10.63 -9.14 -11.35
N LEU A 196 9.54 -8.54 -10.88
CA LEU A 196 8.96 -8.85 -9.58
C LEU A 196 8.45 -10.31 -9.52
N LYS A 197 8.57 -10.94 -8.34
CA LYS A 197 8.08 -12.31 -8.08
C LYS A 197 6.58 -12.33 -7.76
N LEU A 198 5.82 -11.50 -8.47
CA LEU A 198 4.36 -11.40 -8.33
C LEU A 198 3.64 -12.31 -9.33
N SER A 199 2.40 -12.67 -9.02
CA SER A 199 1.53 -13.47 -9.87
C SER A 199 0.11 -12.90 -9.93
#